data_139ff9f76e0f7ec3a9d4f7aefa1e5ba1
#
_entry.id   139ff9f76e0f7ec3a9d4f7aefa1e5ba1
#
_cell.length_a   1.000
_cell.length_b   1.000
_cell.length_c   1.000
_cell.angle_alpha   90.00
_cell.angle_beta   90.00
_cell.angle_gamma   90.00
#
_symmetry.space_group_name_H-M   'P 1'
#
loop_
_entity.id
_entity.type
_entity.pdbx_description
1 polymer ?
#
loop_
_entity_poly.entity_id
_entity_poly.type
_entity_poly.pdbx_seq_one_letter_code
_entity_poly.pdbx_strand_id
1 'polypeptide(L)'
;MDNLKILLRLYRQYTKMDLLWFLRDTRYCLLQIVSDTICACCTIAGVFLLSEKFGGFGGMNQAEILFMMGFSTLVDGIYMMFFIGNNTAMISRIIGRGQLDHVMIQPVPIWAELLAQGFSPLSGSSMLICGIGLTTYAVSRLPISVTMPWLMLLLIYALSATALIISFMTLLSCAAFYAPAAAEEIAQVGKDLFTSLKTYPLGTMSHSVRRLFLTVLPVGMAAWFPSALLLKAGCGEFGLPMLLQACYLPTAAFALSLLTIYVFKKGMKYYAVNGSPRYSGFGHR
;
A
#
# COMPACT_ATOMS: atom_id res chain seq x y z
N MET A 1 -10.05 7.40 24.56
CA MET A 1 -11.25 7.72 23.74
C MET A 1 -11.07 8.97 22.88
N ASP A 2 -10.25 9.93 23.28
CA ASP A 2 -10.13 11.21 22.54
C ASP A 2 -9.39 11.09 21.20
N ASN A 3 -8.37 10.24 21.11
CA ASN A 3 -7.61 10.04 19.88
C ASN A 3 -8.45 9.52 18.70
N LEU A 4 -9.39 8.60 18.94
CA LEU A 4 -10.30 8.09 17.90
C LEU A 4 -11.26 9.18 17.41
N LYS A 5 -11.76 10.01 18.32
CA LYS A 5 -12.62 11.16 17.96
C LYS A 5 -11.86 12.19 17.12
N ILE A 6 -10.59 12.43 17.45
CA ILE A 6 -9.72 13.32 16.67
C ILE A 6 -9.54 12.77 15.26
N LEU A 7 -9.19 11.48 15.14
CA LEU A 7 -9.00 10.82 13.86
C LEU A 7 -10.27 10.86 12.99
N LEU A 8 -11.44 10.53 13.55
CA LEU A 8 -12.72 10.61 12.84
C LEU A 8 -13.06 12.05 12.41
N ARG A 9 -12.73 13.05 13.24
CA ARG A 9 -12.91 14.46 12.88
C ARG A 9 -12.02 14.84 11.71
N LEU A 10 -10.76 14.41 11.71
CA LEU A 10 -9.81 14.62 10.60
C LEU A 10 -10.33 13.98 9.30
N TYR A 11 -10.70 12.71 9.33
CA TYR A 11 -11.28 12.05 8.15
C TYR A 11 -12.50 12.78 7.60
N ARG A 12 -13.39 13.26 8.47
CA ARG A 12 -14.54 14.08 8.04
C ARG A 12 -14.11 15.41 7.40
N GLN A 13 -13.07 16.05 7.90
CA GLN A 13 -12.54 17.29 7.29
C GLN A 13 -11.91 17.02 5.93
N TYR A 14 -11.08 15.99 5.81
CA TYR A 14 -10.45 15.62 4.53
C TYR A 14 -11.49 15.19 3.50
N THR A 15 -12.55 14.46 3.88
CA THR A 15 -13.69 14.18 3.00
C THR A 15 -14.33 15.45 2.45
N LYS A 16 -14.53 16.47 3.30
CA LYS A 16 -15.08 17.75 2.84
C LYS A 16 -14.14 18.47 1.89
N MET A 17 -12.84 18.43 2.16
CA MET A 17 -11.83 19.04 1.30
C MET A 17 -11.77 18.35 -0.06
N ASP A 18 -11.81 17.02 -0.10
CA ASP A 18 -11.84 16.23 -1.33
C ASP A 18 -13.11 16.54 -2.16
N LEU A 19 -14.28 16.62 -1.51
CA LEU A 19 -15.51 17.01 -2.16
C LEU A 19 -15.45 18.43 -2.74
N LEU A 20 -14.94 19.39 -1.97
CA LEU A 20 -14.79 20.78 -2.43
C LEU A 20 -13.81 20.88 -3.59
N TRP A 21 -12.70 20.12 -3.53
CA TRP A 21 -11.75 20.04 -4.63
C TRP A 21 -12.40 19.44 -5.87
N PHE A 22 -13.13 18.34 -5.74
CA PHE A 22 -13.86 17.72 -6.84
C PHE A 22 -14.86 18.69 -7.49
N LEU A 23 -15.62 19.44 -6.69
CA LEU A 23 -16.61 20.41 -7.20
C LEU A 23 -15.96 21.63 -7.86
N ARG A 24 -14.81 22.07 -7.34
CA ARG A 24 -14.08 23.23 -7.86
C ARG A 24 -13.38 22.93 -9.17
N ASP A 25 -12.67 21.81 -9.22
CA ASP A 25 -11.82 21.41 -10.34
C ASP A 25 -12.26 20.06 -10.97
N THR A 26 -13.57 19.92 -11.21
CA THR A 26 -14.20 18.67 -11.68
C THR A 26 -13.51 18.08 -12.92
N ARG A 27 -13.12 18.94 -13.87
CA ARG A 27 -12.44 18.49 -15.11
C ARG A 27 -11.10 17.83 -14.80
N TYR A 28 -10.31 18.43 -13.93
CA TYR A 28 -9.01 17.88 -13.54
C TYR A 28 -9.15 16.57 -12.75
N CYS A 29 -10.09 16.52 -11.81
CA CYS A 29 -10.39 15.30 -11.06
C CYS A 29 -10.85 14.15 -11.96
N LEU A 30 -11.73 14.43 -12.92
CA LEU A 30 -12.17 13.43 -13.90
C LEU A 30 -11.01 12.95 -14.78
N LEU A 31 -10.16 13.85 -15.25
CA LEU A 31 -8.96 13.48 -16.01
C LEU A 31 -8.03 12.57 -15.19
N GLN A 32 -7.84 12.87 -13.92
CA GLN A 32 -7.02 12.03 -13.04
C GLN A 32 -7.63 10.65 -12.84
N ILE A 33 -8.93 10.57 -12.52
CA ILE A 33 -9.66 9.29 -12.36
C ILE A 33 -9.55 8.45 -13.64
N VAL A 34 -9.75 9.06 -14.80
CA VAL A 34 -9.63 8.39 -16.11
C VAL A 34 -8.20 7.92 -16.35
N SER A 35 -7.21 8.76 -16.09
CA SER A 35 -5.78 8.42 -16.23
C SER A 35 -5.40 7.24 -15.34
N ASP A 36 -5.76 7.28 -14.06
CA ASP A 36 -5.47 6.19 -13.11
C ASP A 36 -6.15 4.88 -13.53
N THR A 37 -7.40 4.97 -14.01
CA THR A 37 -8.14 3.82 -14.51
C THR A 37 -7.47 3.23 -15.76
N ILE A 38 -7.06 4.06 -16.72
CA ILE A 38 -6.35 3.62 -17.92
C ILE A 38 -5.03 2.95 -17.56
N CYS A 39 -4.23 3.54 -16.67
CA CYS A 39 -2.97 2.97 -16.22
C CYS A 39 -3.17 1.60 -15.55
N ALA A 40 -4.19 1.47 -14.70
CA ALA A 40 -4.55 0.19 -14.09
C ALA A 40 -4.96 -0.84 -15.15
N CYS A 41 -5.84 -0.47 -16.07
CA CYS A 41 -6.27 -1.35 -17.16
C CYS A 41 -5.11 -1.78 -18.06
N CYS A 42 -4.19 -0.89 -18.41
CA CYS A 42 -3.00 -1.21 -19.21
C CYS A 42 -2.08 -2.21 -18.47
N THR A 43 -1.85 -2.01 -17.18
CA THR A 43 -1.04 -2.92 -16.36
C THR A 43 -1.69 -4.31 -16.30
N ILE A 44 -2.98 -4.37 -16.02
CA ILE A 44 -3.76 -5.63 -15.96
C ILE A 44 -3.74 -6.32 -17.32
N ALA A 45 -4.00 -5.58 -18.40
CA ALA A 45 -4.01 -6.11 -19.75
C ALA A 45 -2.62 -6.65 -20.15
N GLY A 46 -1.54 -5.96 -19.81
CA GLY A 46 -0.17 -6.41 -20.09
C GLY A 46 0.15 -7.75 -19.43
N VAL A 47 -0.15 -7.89 -18.14
CA VAL A 47 0.07 -9.15 -17.41
C VAL A 47 -0.88 -10.25 -17.88
N PHE A 48 -2.13 -9.90 -18.21
CA PHE A 48 -3.11 -10.85 -18.74
C PHE A 48 -2.71 -11.40 -20.10
N LEU A 49 -2.31 -10.54 -21.05
CA LEU A 49 -1.83 -10.97 -22.37
C LEU A 49 -0.58 -11.84 -22.27
N LEU A 50 0.33 -11.51 -21.36
CA LEU A 50 1.49 -12.36 -21.10
C LEU A 50 1.07 -13.74 -20.59
N SER A 51 0.12 -13.78 -19.67
CA SER A 51 -0.47 -15.01 -19.14
C SER A 51 -1.17 -15.84 -20.21
N GLU A 52 -1.89 -15.22 -21.12
CA GLU A 52 -2.57 -15.88 -22.25
C GLU A 52 -1.56 -16.54 -23.18
N LYS A 53 -0.49 -15.81 -23.56
CA LYS A 53 0.54 -16.31 -24.46
C LYS A 53 1.28 -17.54 -23.91
N PHE A 54 1.47 -17.64 -22.60
CA PHE A 54 2.21 -18.72 -21.95
C PHE A 54 1.30 -19.77 -21.27
N GLY A 55 -0.04 -19.66 -21.40
CA GLY A 55 -0.98 -20.55 -20.72
C GLY A 55 -0.94 -20.46 -19.18
N GLY A 56 -0.53 -19.32 -18.67
CA GLY A 56 -0.21 -19.09 -17.27
C GLY A 56 1.28 -18.94 -17.03
N PHE A 57 1.69 -18.34 -15.93
CA PHE A 57 3.08 -18.26 -15.50
C PHE A 57 3.20 -18.12 -13.98
N GLY A 58 4.40 -18.36 -13.47
CA GLY A 58 4.65 -18.26 -12.03
C GLY A 58 3.90 -19.29 -11.19
N GLY A 59 3.50 -20.43 -11.78
CA GLY A 59 2.76 -21.48 -11.08
C GLY A 59 1.27 -21.16 -10.89
N MET A 60 0.74 -20.15 -11.59
CA MET A 60 -0.66 -19.76 -11.59
C MET A 60 -1.25 -19.86 -13.00
N ASN A 61 -2.49 -20.32 -13.09
CA ASN A 61 -3.24 -20.29 -14.34
C ASN A 61 -3.78 -18.87 -14.63
N GLN A 62 -4.34 -18.67 -15.82
CA GLN A 62 -4.80 -17.37 -16.28
C GLN A 62 -5.86 -16.73 -15.34
N ALA A 63 -6.83 -17.52 -14.86
CA ALA A 63 -7.86 -17.02 -13.96
C ALA A 63 -7.31 -16.69 -12.56
N GLU A 64 -6.34 -17.45 -12.07
CA GLU A 64 -5.65 -17.19 -10.81
C GLU A 64 -4.78 -15.94 -10.87
N ILE A 65 -4.11 -15.70 -12.00
CA ILE A 65 -3.36 -14.46 -12.24
C ILE A 65 -4.31 -13.27 -12.25
N LEU A 66 -5.46 -13.39 -12.90
CA LEU A 66 -6.48 -12.35 -12.91
C LEU A 66 -6.99 -12.03 -11.50
N PHE A 67 -7.18 -13.07 -10.68
CA PHE A 67 -7.53 -12.90 -9.26
C PHE A 67 -6.43 -12.18 -8.47
N MET A 68 -5.18 -12.58 -8.67
CA MET A 68 -4.02 -11.92 -8.03
C MET A 68 -3.93 -10.45 -8.41
N MET A 69 -4.14 -10.12 -9.69
CA MET A 69 -4.17 -8.74 -10.17
C MET A 69 -5.34 -7.96 -9.57
N GLY A 70 -6.53 -8.57 -9.49
CA GLY A 70 -7.69 -7.98 -8.83
C GLY A 70 -7.42 -7.66 -7.36
N PHE A 71 -6.86 -8.62 -6.63
CA PHE A 71 -6.47 -8.43 -5.23
C PHE A 71 -5.40 -7.34 -5.08
N SER A 72 -4.37 -7.33 -5.93
CA SER A 72 -3.36 -6.27 -5.93
C SER A 72 -3.96 -4.89 -6.15
N THR A 73 -4.86 -4.76 -7.14
CA THR A 73 -5.55 -3.49 -7.44
C THR A 73 -6.49 -3.07 -6.31
N LEU A 74 -7.12 -4.03 -5.63
CA LEU A 74 -7.95 -3.76 -4.44
C LEU A 74 -7.10 -3.21 -3.29
N VAL A 75 -5.94 -3.81 -3.01
CA VAL A 75 -4.99 -3.32 -2.00
C VAL A 75 -4.48 -1.92 -2.35
N ASP A 76 -4.16 -1.68 -3.63
CA ASP A 76 -3.79 -0.34 -4.11
C ASP A 76 -4.92 0.66 -3.94
N GLY A 77 -6.14 0.26 -4.23
CA GLY A 77 -7.33 1.10 -4.04
C GLY A 77 -7.53 1.52 -2.58
N ILE A 78 -7.37 0.58 -1.64
CA ILE A 78 -7.40 0.90 -0.20
C ILE A 78 -6.26 1.87 0.14
N TYR A 79 -5.05 1.59 -0.32
CA TYR A 79 -3.89 2.43 -0.08
C TYR A 79 -4.06 3.84 -0.65
N MET A 80 -4.50 3.95 -1.90
CA MET A 80 -4.75 5.22 -2.59
C MET A 80 -5.83 6.05 -1.89
N MET A 81 -6.97 5.43 -1.56
CA MET A 81 -8.10 6.13 -0.96
C MET A 81 -7.81 6.62 0.45
N PHE A 82 -7.14 5.81 1.29
CA PHE A 82 -6.98 6.12 2.71
C PHE A 82 -5.64 6.75 3.08
N PHE A 83 -4.55 6.49 2.32
CA PHE A 83 -3.20 6.76 2.80
C PHE A 83 -2.27 7.46 1.82
N ILE A 84 -2.64 7.61 0.54
CA ILE A 84 -1.69 8.12 -0.45
C ILE A 84 -1.56 9.63 -0.44
N GLY A 85 -2.55 10.31 0.11
CA GLY A 85 -2.51 11.75 0.08
C GLY A 85 -1.18 12.26 0.61
N ASN A 86 -0.49 12.94 -0.15
CA ASN A 86 0.77 13.66 -0.02
C ASN A 86 1.84 13.13 0.94
N ASN A 87 1.52 12.29 1.97
CA ASN A 87 2.40 12.11 3.11
C ASN A 87 2.90 10.69 3.35
N THR A 88 2.05 9.66 3.31
CA THR A 88 2.50 8.31 3.71
C THR A 88 3.46 7.68 2.72
N ALA A 89 3.30 7.95 1.41
CA ALA A 89 4.26 7.48 0.41
C ALA A 89 5.50 8.39 0.32
N MET A 90 5.41 9.62 0.81
CA MET A 90 6.41 10.66 0.63
C MET A 90 6.76 11.39 1.94
N ILE A 91 6.73 10.70 3.07
CA ILE A 91 7.22 11.21 4.36
C ILE A 91 8.65 11.74 4.23
N SER A 92 9.48 11.11 3.40
CA SER A 92 10.82 11.59 3.05
C SER A 92 10.82 13.01 2.52
N ARG A 93 9.85 13.39 1.69
CA ARG A 93 9.69 14.76 1.17
C ARG A 93 9.34 15.76 2.28
N ILE A 94 8.43 15.38 3.18
CA ILE A 94 8.03 16.23 4.30
C ILE A 94 9.20 16.51 5.23
N ILE A 95 9.95 15.46 5.56
CA ILE A 95 11.16 15.57 6.39
C ILE A 95 12.25 16.36 5.66
N GLY A 96 12.57 15.97 4.43
CA GLY A 96 13.66 16.55 3.65
C GLY A 96 13.44 18.02 3.28
N ARG A 97 12.19 18.45 3.11
CA ARG A 97 11.83 19.84 2.80
C ARG A 97 11.53 20.69 4.04
N GLY A 98 11.72 20.16 5.25
CA GLY A 98 11.46 20.87 6.50
C GLY A 98 9.98 21.17 6.77
N GLN A 99 9.07 20.44 6.11
CA GLN A 99 7.62 20.61 6.33
C GLN A 99 7.14 19.91 7.60
N LEU A 100 7.97 19.05 8.18
CA LEU A 100 7.64 18.35 9.42
C LEU A 100 7.42 19.28 10.59
N ASP A 101 8.13 20.43 10.63
CA ASP A 101 7.94 21.46 11.65
C ASP A 101 6.50 22.00 11.66
N HIS A 102 5.90 22.18 10.47
CA HIS A 102 4.51 22.62 10.36
C HIS A 102 3.52 21.57 10.88
N VAL A 103 3.83 20.28 10.72
CA VAL A 103 3.01 19.18 11.26
C VAL A 103 3.16 19.12 12.78
N MET A 104 4.38 19.36 13.30
CA MET A 104 4.66 19.31 14.74
C MET A 104 3.99 20.41 15.57
N ILE A 105 3.76 21.59 14.99
CA ILE A 105 3.09 22.69 15.69
C ILE A 105 1.56 22.60 15.67
N GLN A 106 0.99 21.66 14.93
CA GLN A 106 -0.47 21.49 14.90
C GLN A 106 -0.98 20.89 16.21
N PRO A 107 -2.18 21.29 16.68
CA PRO A 107 -2.77 20.78 17.93
C PRO A 107 -3.37 19.38 17.75
N VAL A 108 -2.72 18.52 16.94
CA VAL A 108 -3.17 17.19 16.59
C VAL A 108 -1.98 16.23 16.72
N PRO A 109 -2.18 15.00 17.20
CA PRO A 109 -1.10 14.01 17.23
C PRO A 109 -0.53 13.77 15.83
N ILE A 110 0.81 13.83 15.67
CA ILE A 110 1.51 13.68 14.39
C ILE A 110 1.09 12.43 13.64
N TRP A 111 0.94 11.30 14.34
CA TRP A 111 0.53 10.04 13.73
C TRP A 111 -0.89 10.10 13.14
N ALA A 112 -1.81 10.85 13.79
CA ALA A 112 -3.19 10.98 13.33
C ALA A 112 -3.25 11.86 12.08
N GLU A 113 -2.47 12.94 12.06
CA GLU A 113 -2.34 13.81 10.89
C GLU A 113 -1.71 13.03 9.71
N LEU A 114 -0.58 12.36 9.91
CA LEU A 114 0.08 11.58 8.86
C LEU A 114 -0.79 10.44 8.29
N LEU A 115 -1.68 9.84 9.10
CA LEU A 115 -2.61 8.81 8.63
C LEU A 115 -3.84 9.39 7.92
N ALA A 116 -4.37 10.51 8.41
CA ALA A 116 -5.60 11.07 7.88
C ALA A 116 -5.35 11.99 6.67
N GLN A 117 -4.19 12.64 6.62
CA GLN A 117 -3.84 13.54 5.55
C GLN A 117 -3.79 12.79 4.22
N GLY A 118 -4.70 13.17 3.33
CA GLY A 118 -4.82 12.55 2.03
C GLY A 118 -5.93 11.52 1.89
N PHE A 119 -6.77 11.41 2.89
CA PHE A 119 -8.02 10.68 2.70
C PHE A 119 -8.86 11.34 1.61
N SER A 120 -9.03 10.61 0.51
CA SER A 120 -9.66 11.09 -0.73
C SER A 120 -10.71 10.09 -1.23
N PRO A 121 -11.89 10.05 -0.59
CA PRO A 121 -12.90 9.06 -0.90
C PRO A 121 -13.53 9.21 -2.29
N LEU A 122 -13.51 10.40 -2.88
CA LEU A 122 -14.05 10.65 -4.21
C LEU A 122 -12.96 10.51 -5.28
N SER A 123 -11.87 11.25 -5.13
CA SER A 123 -10.80 11.29 -6.13
C SER A 123 -9.92 10.03 -6.13
N GLY A 124 -9.75 9.37 -4.96
CA GLY A 124 -8.94 8.15 -4.80
C GLY A 124 -9.70 6.82 -4.94
N SER A 125 -11.01 6.84 -5.21
CA SER A 125 -11.83 5.62 -5.20
C SER A 125 -11.77 4.78 -6.48
N SER A 126 -11.29 5.33 -7.59
CA SER A 126 -11.26 4.66 -8.90
C SER A 126 -10.57 3.30 -8.86
N MET A 127 -9.39 3.25 -8.27
CA MET A 127 -8.61 2.01 -8.11
C MET A 127 -9.31 0.98 -7.21
N LEU A 128 -9.98 1.43 -6.15
CA LEU A 128 -10.74 0.56 -5.26
C LEU A 128 -11.91 -0.10 -5.99
N ILE A 129 -12.65 0.69 -6.77
CA ILE A 129 -13.77 0.19 -7.59
C ILE A 129 -13.27 -0.80 -8.64
N CYS A 130 -12.20 -0.46 -9.35
CA CYS A 130 -11.56 -1.36 -10.31
C CYS A 130 -11.09 -2.67 -9.65
N GLY A 131 -10.46 -2.59 -8.47
CA GLY A 131 -10.00 -3.75 -7.72
C GLY A 131 -11.13 -4.67 -7.28
N ILE A 132 -12.23 -4.12 -6.76
CA ILE A 132 -13.44 -4.89 -6.40
C ILE A 132 -14.03 -5.54 -7.64
N GLY A 133 -14.20 -4.78 -8.72
CA GLY A 133 -14.77 -5.29 -9.98
C GLY A 133 -13.93 -6.42 -10.58
N LEU A 134 -12.61 -6.26 -10.65
CA LEU A 134 -11.72 -7.28 -11.19
C LEU A 134 -11.65 -8.53 -10.30
N THR A 135 -11.60 -8.35 -8.99
CA THR A 135 -11.60 -9.48 -8.04
C THR A 135 -12.90 -10.28 -8.15
N THR A 136 -14.05 -9.61 -8.20
CA THR A 136 -15.36 -10.25 -8.36
C THR A 136 -15.47 -10.98 -9.70
N TYR A 137 -14.99 -10.38 -10.78
CA TYR A 137 -14.95 -11.01 -12.10
C TYR A 137 -14.05 -12.25 -12.10
N ALA A 138 -12.84 -12.17 -11.52
CA ALA A 138 -11.93 -13.30 -11.44
C ALA A 138 -12.51 -14.45 -10.60
N VAL A 139 -13.15 -14.13 -9.47
CA VAL A 139 -13.84 -15.13 -8.63
C VAL A 139 -14.93 -15.87 -9.40
N SER A 140 -15.68 -15.19 -10.27
CA SER A 140 -16.72 -15.84 -11.10
C SER A 140 -16.17 -16.81 -12.13
N ARG A 141 -14.87 -16.75 -12.44
CA ARG A 141 -14.17 -17.65 -13.37
C ARG A 141 -13.42 -18.80 -12.70
N LEU A 142 -13.38 -18.81 -11.38
CA LEU A 142 -12.65 -19.80 -10.58
C LEU A 142 -13.63 -20.74 -9.87
N PRO A 143 -13.28 -22.03 -9.72
CA PRO A 143 -14.11 -23.01 -8.99
C PRO A 143 -13.91 -22.85 -7.48
N ILE A 144 -14.12 -21.65 -6.96
CA ILE A 144 -13.95 -21.34 -5.53
C ILE A 144 -15.32 -21.06 -4.86
N SER A 145 -15.46 -21.54 -3.64
CA SER A 145 -16.64 -21.29 -2.81
C SER A 145 -16.45 -20.01 -2.00
N VAL A 146 -17.24 -18.98 -2.32
CA VAL A 146 -17.25 -17.73 -1.55
C VAL A 146 -18.09 -17.92 -0.31
N THR A 147 -17.44 -18.12 0.83
CA THR A 147 -18.08 -18.26 2.14
C THR A 147 -17.78 -17.03 3.01
N MET A 148 -18.56 -16.82 4.09
CA MET A 148 -18.28 -15.73 5.03
C MET A 148 -16.87 -15.79 5.62
N PRO A 149 -16.32 -16.93 6.07
CA PRO A 149 -14.91 -17.02 6.49
C PRO A 149 -13.91 -16.62 5.41
N TRP A 150 -14.19 -16.97 4.15
CA TRP A 150 -13.33 -16.60 3.02
C TRP A 150 -13.32 -15.07 2.79
N LEU A 151 -14.50 -14.42 2.86
CA LEU A 151 -14.60 -12.96 2.75
C LEU A 151 -13.87 -12.25 3.90
N MET A 152 -13.99 -12.76 5.12
CA MET A 152 -13.26 -12.24 6.27
C MET A 152 -11.75 -12.39 6.09
N LEU A 153 -11.29 -13.53 5.56
CA LEU A 153 -9.87 -13.76 5.27
C LEU A 153 -9.37 -12.79 4.17
N LEU A 154 -10.15 -12.58 3.12
CA LEU A 154 -9.85 -11.62 2.06
C LEU A 154 -9.69 -10.20 2.64
N LEU A 155 -10.61 -9.78 3.51
CA LEU A 155 -10.55 -8.48 4.16
C LEU A 155 -9.31 -8.34 5.06
N ILE A 156 -9.03 -9.35 5.90
CA ILE A 156 -7.85 -9.38 6.77
C ILE A 156 -6.58 -9.28 5.93
N TYR A 157 -6.50 -10.00 4.82
CA TYR A 157 -5.33 -9.97 3.95
C TYR A 157 -5.19 -8.64 3.21
N ALA A 158 -6.27 -8.05 2.73
CA ALA A 158 -6.23 -6.74 2.10
C ALA A 158 -5.74 -5.66 3.07
N LEU A 159 -6.25 -5.65 4.31
CA LEU A 159 -5.81 -4.72 5.35
C LEU A 159 -4.35 -4.98 5.78
N SER A 160 -3.96 -6.24 5.94
CA SER A 160 -2.58 -6.60 6.30
C SER A 160 -1.58 -6.25 5.21
N ALA A 161 -1.92 -6.49 3.93
CA ALA A 161 -1.10 -6.12 2.79
C ALA A 161 -0.95 -4.59 2.68
N THR A 162 -2.05 -3.85 2.88
CA THR A 162 -2.02 -2.38 2.92
C THR A 162 -1.13 -1.88 4.07
N ALA A 163 -1.29 -2.42 5.27
CA ALA A 163 -0.45 -2.05 6.43
C ALA A 163 1.03 -2.35 6.19
N LEU A 164 1.33 -3.47 5.55
CA LEU A 164 2.68 -3.85 5.17
C LEU A 164 3.30 -2.87 4.17
N ILE A 165 2.56 -2.46 3.14
CA ILE A 165 2.99 -1.47 2.15
C ILE A 165 3.29 -0.13 2.83
N ILE A 166 2.36 0.37 3.65
CA ILE A 166 2.54 1.63 4.39
C ILE A 166 3.78 1.59 5.26
N SER A 167 3.92 0.50 6.03
CA SER A 167 5.06 0.33 6.94
C SER A 167 6.38 0.29 6.20
N PHE A 168 6.44 -0.45 5.08
CA PHE A 168 7.65 -0.55 4.26
C PHE A 168 8.02 0.81 3.64
N MET A 169 7.06 1.53 3.05
CA MET A 169 7.29 2.85 2.45
C MET A 169 7.70 3.89 3.50
N THR A 170 7.06 3.86 4.67
CA THR A 170 7.43 4.74 5.78
C THR A 170 8.83 4.43 6.31
N LEU A 171 9.20 3.14 6.39
CA LEU A 171 10.53 2.73 6.82
C LEU A 171 11.62 3.26 5.87
N LEU A 172 11.42 3.13 4.55
CA LEU A 172 12.33 3.71 3.55
C LEU A 172 12.41 5.23 3.71
N SER A 173 11.29 5.89 3.94
CA SER A 173 11.21 7.34 4.11
C SER A 173 11.92 7.83 5.37
N CYS A 174 12.08 6.99 6.39
CA CYS A 174 12.81 7.34 7.62
C CYS A 174 14.30 7.64 7.38
N ALA A 175 14.87 7.21 6.25
CA ALA A 175 16.20 7.60 5.83
C ALA A 175 16.37 9.12 5.72
N ALA A 176 15.27 9.86 5.46
CA ALA A 176 15.28 11.32 5.35
C ALA A 176 15.66 12.06 6.64
N PHE A 177 15.52 11.42 7.79
CA PHE A 177 15.99 12.01 9.05
C PHE A 177 17.51 12.17 9.09
N TYR A 178 18.24 11.32 8.35
CA TYR A 178 19.70 11.27 8.37
C TYR A 178 20.34 11.74 7.06
N ALA A 179 19.66 11.50 5.92
CA ALA A 179 20.15 11.83 4.58
C ALA A 179 19.03 12.42 3.71
N PRO A 180 18.57 13.64 3.97
CA PRO A 180 17.38 14.23 3.37
C PRO A 180 17.45 14.35 1.84
N ALA A 181 18.63 14.68 1.28
CA ALA A 181 18.80 14.88 -0.15
C ALA A 181 18.64 13.57 -0.96
N ALA A 182 19.16 12.46 -0.45
CA ALA A 182 19.09 11.15 -1.13
C ALA A 182 17.79 10.37 -0.80
N ALA A 183 17.17 10.66 0.33
CA ALA A 183 16.08 9.84 0.85
C ALA A 183 14.79 9.98 0.05
N GLU A 184 14.51 11.14 -0.56
CA GLU A 184 13.35 11.32 -1.44
C GLU A 184 13.48 10.41 -2.67
N GLU A 185 14.67 10.34 -3.24
CA GLU A 185 14.98 9.48 -4.40
C GLU A 185 14.95 8.00 -4.04
N ILE A 186 15.58 7.62 -2.93
CA ILE A 186 15.57 6.23 -2.43
C ILE A 186 14.13 5.76 -2.16
N ALA A 187 13.30 6.59 -1.53
CA ALA A 187 11.91 6.26 -1.27
C ALA A 187 11.09 6.12 -2.56
N GLN A 188 11.31 6.99 -3.54
CA GLN A 188 10.63 6.92 -4.84
C GLN A 188 11.05 5.68 -5.62
N VAL A 189 12.34 5.41 -5.77
CA VAL A 189 12.85 4.21 -6.45
C VAL A 189 12.34 2.94 -5.74
N GLY A 190 12.36 2.92 -4.41
CA GLY A 190 11.82 1.80 -3.64
C GLY A 190 10.33 1.57 -3.88
N LYS A 191 9.54 2.64 -3.97
CA LYS A 191 8.11 2.58 -4.31
C LYS A 191 7.90 2.03 -5.73
N ASP A 192 8.64 2.54 -6.71
CA ASP A 192 8.48 2.15 -8.11
C ASP A 192 8.86 0.67 -8.33
N LEU A 193 9.96 0.23 -7.71
CA LEU A 193 10.36 -1.19 -7.70
C LEU A 193 9.29 -2.06 -7.04
N PHE A 194 8.80 -1.65 -5.87
CA PHE A 194 7.76 -2.40 -5.17
C PHE A 194 6.49 -2.52 -6.01
N THR A 195 6.02 -1.42 -6.59
CA THR A 195 4.81 -1.38 -7.41
C THR A 195 4.96 -2.22 -8.68
N SER A 196 6.12 -2.20 -9.32
CA SER A 196 6.39 -3.00 -10.51
C SER A 196 6.48 -4.49 -10.20
N LEU A 197 7.18 -4.87 -9.13
CA LEU A 197 7.44 -6.28 -8.82
C LEU A 197 6.24 -7.02 -8.23
N LYS A 198 5.33 -6.33 -7.49
CA LYS A 198 4.17 -6.98 -6.85
C LYS A 198 3.17 -7.58 -7.84
N THR A 199 3.20 -7.15 -9.10
CA THR A 199 2.29 -7.63 -10.15
C THR A 199 2.68 -8.99 -10.71
N TYR A 200 3.88 -9.50 -10.36
CA TYR A 200 4.38 -10.77 -10.89
C TYR A 200 4.22 -11.91 -9.88
N PRO A 201 3.70 -13.07 -10.33
CA PRO A 201 3.61 -14.26 -9.50
C PRO A 201 5.00 -14.86 -9.25
N LEU A 202 5.27 -15.23 -7.98
CA LEU A 202 6.60 -15.70 -7.55
C LEU A 202 6.75 -17.23 -7.54
N GLY A 203 5.74 -17.97 -8.00
CA GLY A 203 5.69 -19.42 -7.82
C GLY A 203 6.83 -20.22 -8.47
N THR A 204 7.30 -19.78 -9.65
CA THR A 204 8.39 -20.44 -10.40
C THR A 204 9.77 -19.85 -10.10
N MET A 205 9.87 -18.82 -9.29
CA MET A 205 11.16 -18.24 -8.93
C MET A 205 11.96 -19.17 -8.01
N SER A 206 13.27 -19.05 -8.06
CA SER A 206 14.18 -19.82 -7.19
C SER A 206 13.83 -19.60 -5.71
N HIS A 207 14.09 -20.58 -4.87
CA HIS A 207 13.80 -20.51 -3.44
C HIS A 207 14.45 -19.30 -2.76
N SER A 208 15.65 -18.92 -3.15
CA SER A 208 16.38 -17.78 -2.59
C SER A 208 15.71 -16.45 -2.94
N VAL A 209 15.34 -16.25 -4.21
CA VAL A 209 14.64 -15.05 -4.68
C VAL A 209 13.26 -14.94 -4.04
N ARG A 210 12.53 -16.04 -3.98
CA ARG A 210 11.21 -16.07 -3.35
C ARG A 210 11.28 -15.75 -1.85
N ARG A 211 12.28 -16.27 -1.13
CA ARG A 211 12.51 -15.91 0.28
C ARG A 211 12.83 -14.42 0.42
N LEU A 212 13.69 -13.87 -0.42
CA LEU A 212 14.02 -12.44 -0.43
C LEU A 212 12.74 -11.58 -0.58
N PHE A 213 11.87 -11.93 -1.53
CA PHE A 213 10.62 -11.22 -1.79
C PHE A 213 9.49 -11.47 -0.78
N LEU A 214 9.65 -12.43 0.11
CA LEU A 214 8.74 -12.67 1.21
C LEU A 214 9.25 -12.17 2.57
N THR A 215 10.50 -11.73 2.67
CA THR A 215 11.09 -11.32 3.96
C THR A 215 11.67 -9.91 3.91
N VAL A 216 12.74 -9.69 3.13
CA VAL A 216 13.48 -8.42 3.10
C VAL A 216 12.76 -7.36 2.26
N LEU A 217 12.36 -7.74 1.05
CA LEU A 217 11.54 -6.93 0.16
C LEU A 217 10.14 -7.56 0.10
N PRO A 218 9.20 -7.18 0.97
CA PRO A 218 7.95 -7.92 1.15
C PRO A 218 6.94 -7.75 -0.01
N VAL A 219 7.45 -7.70 -1.23
CA VAL A 219 6.69 -7.50 -2.47
C VAL A 219 5.72 -8.66 -2.70
N GLY A 220 6.18 -9.90 -2.49
CA GLY A 220 5.34 -11.08 -2.66
C GLY A 220 4.19 -11.17 -1.67
N MET A 221 4.31 -10.52 -0.51
CA MET A 221 3.25 -10.45 0.49
C MET A 221 2.14 -9.43 0.14
N ALA A 222 2.40 -8.53 -0.79
CA ALA A 222 1.42 -7.52 -1.18
C ALA A 222 0.32 -8.06 -2.10
N ALA A 223 0.62 -9.09 -2.91
CA ALA A 223 -0.34 -9.63 -3.86
C ALA A 223 -0.26 -11.17 -4.01
N TRP A 224 0.91 -11.71 -4.38
CA TRP A 224 1.02 -13.13 -4.76
C TRP A 224 0.71 -14.09 -3.59
N PHE A 225 1.34 -13.90 -2.45
CA PHE A 225 1.19 -14.80 -1.30
C PHE A 225 -0.25 -14.84 -0.75
N PRO A 226 -0.91 -13.70 -0.45
CA PRO A 226 -2.30 -13.70 0.00
C PRO A 226 -3.25 -14.27 -1.05
N SER A 227 -3.03 -13.98 -2.34
CA SER A 227 -3.87 -14.52 -3.42
C SER A 227 -3.75 -16.04 -3.52
N ALA A 228 -2.54 -16.58 -3.46
CA ALA A 228 -2.33 -18.03 -3.49
C ALA A 228 -3.01 -18.75 -2.32
N LEU A 229 -3.00 -18.15 -1.13
CA LEU A 229 -3.68 -18.72 0.04
C LEU A 229 -5.20 -18.59 -0.04
N LEU A 230 -5.72 -17.45 -0.54
CA LEU A 230 -7.15 -17.25 -0.75
C LEU A 230 -7.72 -18.25 -1.77
N LEU A 231 -6.97 -18.53 -2.82
CA LEU A 231 -7.36 -19.54 -3.82
C LEU A 231 -7.45 -20.93 -3.20
N LYS A 232 -6.44 -21.35 -2.44
CA LYS A 232 -6.46 -22.64 -1.71
C LYS A 232 -7.61 -22.72 -0.71
N ALA A 233 -7.85 -21.64 0.05
CA ALA A 233 -8.98 -21.55 0.96
C ALA A 233 -10.33 -21.70 0.24
N GLY A 234 -10.47 -21.07 -0.93
CA GLY A 234 -11.68 -21.16 -1.75
C GLY A 234 -11.93 -22.54 -2.32
N CYS A 235 -10.88 -23.35 -2.55
CA CYS A 235 -10.96 -24.74 -2.96
C CYS A 235 -11.25 -25.71 -1.82
N GLY A 236 -11.39 -25.24 -0.58
CA GLY A 236 -11.68 -26.08 0.58
C GLY A 236 -10.46 -26.77 1.18
N GLU A 237 -9.26 -26.39 0.81
CA GLU A 237 -8.03 -26.91 1.39
C GLU A 237 -7.80 -26.28 2.78
N PHE A 238 -8.51 -26.78 3.79
CA PHE A 238 -8.31 -26.35 5.19
C PHE A 238 -7.51 -27.39 5.97
N GLY A 239 -6.34 -26.97 6.47
CA GLY A 239 -5.48 -27.80 7.30
C GLY A 239 -4.63 -26.97 8.24
N LEU A 240 -4.09 -27.59 9.29
CA LEU A 240 -3.21 -26.92 10.25
C LEU A 240 -2.02 -26.17 9.58
N PRO A 241 -1.35 -26.76 8.56
CA PRO A 241 -0.27 -26.05 7.85
C PRO A 241 -0.75 -24.78 7.13
N MET A 242 -1.97 -24.80 6.60
CA MET A 242 -2.56 -23.64 5.96
C MET A 242 -2.89 -22.54 6.96
N LEU A 243 -3.41 -22.91 8.13
CA LEU A 243 -3.72 -21.94 9.17
C LEU A 243 -2.45 -21.20 9.65
N LEU A 244 -1.34 -21.92 9.80
CA LEU A 244 -0.03 -21.33 10.13
C LEU A 244 0.45 -20.37 9.02
N GLN A 245 0.29 -20.75 7.74
CA GLN A 245 0.60 -19.89 6.61
C GLN A 245 -0.33 -18.68 6.56
N ALA A 246 -1.60 -18.84 6.93
CA ALA A 246 -2.58 -17.76 6.94
C ALA A 246 -2.22 -16.65 7.94
N CYS A 247 -1.62 -16.99 9.07
CA CYS A 247 -1.16 -16.03 10.06
C CYS A 247 0.12 -15.29 9.66
N TYR A 248 0.86 -15.76 8.65
CA TYR A 248 2.17 -15.21 8.31
C TYR A 248 2.09 -13.75 7.84
N LEU A 249 1.17 -13.40 6.92
CA LEU A 249 1.03 -12.04 6.43
C LEU A 249 0.59 -11.05 7.53
N PRO A 250 -0.46 -11.31 8.34
CA PRO A 250 -0.83 -10.43 9.43
C PRO A 250 0.28 -10.22 10.47
N THR A 251 0.99 -11.30 10.84
CA THR A 251 2.11 -11.20 11.80
C THR A 251 3.30 -10.44 11.23
N ALA A 252 3.64 -10.66 9.97
CA ALA A 252 4.71 -9.93 9.29
C ALA A 252 4.36 -8.43 9.15
N ALA A 253 3.12 -8.10 8.77
CA ALA A 253 2.64 -6.73 8.69
C ALA A 253 2.69 -6.05 10.07
N PHE A 254 2.27 -6.74 11.11
CA PHE A 254 2.34 -6.23 12.49
C PHE A 254 3.79 -6.00 12.95
N ALA A 255 4.69 -6.97 12.73
CA ALA A 255 6.10 -6.86 13.10
C ALA A 255 6.79 -5.70 12.35
N LEU A 256 6.54 -5.58 11.04
CA LEU A 256 7.09 -4.49 10.24
C LEU A 256 6.53 -3.12 10.69
N SER A 257 5.25 -3.06 11.05
CA SER A 257 4.63 -1.83 11.57
C SER A 257 5.29 -1.40 12.90
N LEU A 258 5.54 -2.34 13.81
CA LEU A 258 6.25 -2.04 15.06
C LEU A 258 7.67 -1.55 14.82
N LEU A 259 8.40 -2.20 13.92
CA LEU A 259 9.74 -1.77 13.53
C LEU A 259 9.71 -0.34 12.94
N THR A 260 8.79 -0.07 12.06
CA THR A 260 8.61 1.25 11.43
C THR A 260 8.32 2.32 12.46
N ILE A 261 7.40 2.06 13.40
CA ILE A 261 7.08 2.98 14.50
C ILE A 261 8.31 3.25 15.37
N TYR A 262 9.09 2.21 15.67
CA TYR A 262 10.34 2.36 16.45
C TYR A 262 11.36 3.24 15.73
N VAL A 263 11.63 2.95 14.44
CA VAL A 263 12.60 3.70 13.63
C VAL A 263 12.12 5.15 13.44
N PHE A 264 10.83 5.36 13.16
CA PHE A 264 10.26 6.70 13.03
C PHE A 264 10.39 7.51 14.32
N LYS A 265 10.06 6.93 15.48
CA LYS A 265 10.24 7.60 16.79
C LYS A 265 11.70 7.94 17.07
N LYS A 266 12.64 7.08 16.69
CA LYS A 266 14.08 7.36 16.82
C LYS A 266 14.51 8.50 15.89
N GLY A 267 14.04 8.50 14.64
CA GLY A 267 14.26 9.59 13.69
C GLY A 267 13.70 10.92 14.17
N MET A 268 12.48 10.92 14.74
CA MET A 268 11.87 12.11 15.32
C MET A 268 12.69 12.71 16.49
N LYS A 269 13.24 11.86 17.34
CA LYS A 269 14.15 12.32 18.40
C LYS A 269 15.42 12.96 17.84
N TYR A 270 15.99 12.34 16.79
CA TYR A 270 17.15 12.91 16.11
C TYR A 270 16.81 14.26 15.47
N TYR A 271 15.67 14.36 14.80
CA TYR A 271 15.17 15.60 14.19
C TYR A 271 14.94 16.71 15.21
N ALA A 272 14.36 16.40 16.37
CA ALA A 272 14.13 17.36 17.44
C ALA A 272 15.41 17.98 18.00
N VAL A 273 16.53 17.25 17.97
CA VAL A 273 17.84 17.75 18.46
C VAL A 273 18.59 18.53 17.37
N ASN A 274 18.57 18.04 16.11
CA ASN A 274 19.39 18.58 15.02
C ASN A 274 18.63 19.60 14.13
N GLY A 275 17.32 19.71 14.29
CA GLY A 275 16.49 20.59 13.49
C GLY A 275 16.25 20.07 12.06
N SER A 276 15.66 20.94 11.23
CA SER A 276 15.38 20.61 9.83
C SER A 276 16.67 20.48 9.02
N PRO A 277 16.89 19.34 8.35
CA PRO A 277 18.09 19.14 7.52
C PRO A 277 18.21 20.13 6.35
N ARG A 278 17.11 20.81 5.99
CA ARG A 278 17.05 21.81 4.93
C ARG A 278 18.00 22.98 5.19
N TYR A 279 18.18 23.35 6.46
CA TYR A 279 19.01 24.50 6.83
C TYR A 279 20.46 24.16 7.06
N SER A 280 20.81 22.89 7.27
CA SER A 280 22.19 22.46 7.51
C SER A 280 23.10 22.54 6.26
N GLY A 281 22.50 22.53 5.05
CA GLY A 281 23.24 22.64 3.77
C GLY A 281 23.44 24.07 3.27
N PHE A 282 22.78 25.08 3.82
CA PHE A 282 22.82 26.47 3.37
C PHE A 282 23.69 27.41 4.25
N GLY A 283 24.80 26.90 4.74
CA GLY A 283 25.91 27.79 5.19
C GLY A 283 25.62 28.80 6.30
N HIS A 284 24.63 28.58 7.15
CA HIS A 284 24.53 29.28 8.41
C HIS A 284 25.45 28.59 9.42
N ARG A 285 26.72 28.89 9.31
CA ARG A 285 27.69 28.80 10.42
C ARG A 285 27.65 30.12 11.20
#